data_501ce5809f0bdc790bde10c07557fd3d
#
_entry.id   501ce5809f0bdc790bde10c07557fd3d
#
_cell.length_a   1.000
_cell.length_b   1.000
_cell.length_c   1.000
_cell.angle_alpha   90.00
_cell.angle_beta   90.00
_cell.angle_gamma   90.00
#
_symmetry.space_group_name_H-M   'P 1'
#
loop_
_entity.id
_entity.type
_entity.pdbx_description
1 polymer ?
#
loop_
_entity_poly.entity_id
_entity_poly.type
_entity_poly.pdbx_seq_one_letter_code
_entity_poly.pdbx_strand_id
1 'polypeptide(L)'
;MRNVMSAIERYHKLSSQSKNLITDELEVFRLKKGEVLIHEHRPSPYLYFIEKGAVKNHYIDEKGNKQVVWFGFEGDICFSLNSYINMSYMHETTELMEDSLFYRVKISHVKALFKDYLDWANWGRCFMEYVFIKTVKELDEYKALTAKEKYLNLIGNNQNVKERVPLKDIASYLGVSPVTISRLRKELDDASS
;
A
#
# COMPACT_ATOMS: atom_id res chain seq x y z
N MET A 1 -17.64 1.27 0.55
CA MET A 1 -17.42 -0.14 0.13
C MET A 1 -17.16 -0.32 -1.38
N ARG A 2 -17.28 0.74 -2.18
CA ARG A 2 -17.06 0.66 -3.65
C ARG A 2 -15.59 0.34 -3.99
N ASN A 3 -14.64 1.04 -3.36
CA ASN A 3 -13.21 0.84 -3.62
C ASN A 3 -12.71 -0.51 -3.11
N VAL A 4 -13.28 -1.00 -1.99
CA VAL A 4 -12.98 -2.35 -1.45
C VAL A 4 -13.39 -3.44 -2.44
N MET A 5 -14.61 -3.39 -2.97
CA MET A 5 -15.07 -4.39 -3.94
C MET A 5 -14.26 -4.34 -5.24
N SER A 6 -13.92 -3.14 -5.72
CA SER A 6 -13.02 -2.97 -6.86
C SER A 6 -11.62 -3.54 -6.58
N ALA A 7 -11.09 -3.33 -5.38
CA ALA A 7 -9.81 -3.91 -4.96
C ALA A 7 -9.83 -5.45 -4.98
N ILE A 8 -10.89 -6.04 -4.45
CA ILE A 8 -11.06 -7.50 -4.42
C ILE A 8 -11.15 -8.05 -5.84
N GLU A 9 -11.99 -7.47 -6.70
CA GLU A 9 -12.22 -7.96 -8.07
C GLU A 9 -11.03 -7.72 -9.03
N ARG A 10 -10.08 -6.86 -8.66
CA ARG A 10 -8.89 -6.55 -9.46
C ARG A 10 -8.02 -7.77 -9.72
N TYR A 11 -7.91 -8.68 -8.77
CA TYR A 11 -6.97 -9.81 -8.85
C TYR A 11 -7.61 -11.06 -9.41
N HIS A 12 -8.84 -11.35 -9.02
CA HIS A 12 -9.60 -12.49 -9.53
C HIS A 12 -11.11 -12.25 -9.35
N LYS A 13 -11.88 -12.67 -10.37
CA LYS A 13 -13.33 -12.53 -10.31
C LYS A 13 -13.92 -13.58 -9.36
N LEU A 14 -14.65 -13.12 -8.36
CA LEU A 14 -15.33 -13.96 -7.39
C LEU A 14 -16.81 -14.15 -7.76
N SER A 15 -17.37 -15.31 -7.40
CA SER A 15 -18.81 -15.54 -7.45
C SER A 15 -19.55 -14.62 -6.48
N SER A 16 -20.85 -14.41 -6.70
CA SER A 16 -21.68 -13.62 -5.78
C SER A 16 -21.69 -14.22 -4.36
N GLN A 17 -21.71 -15.53 -4.25
CA GLN A 17 -21.62 -16.23 -2.97
C GLN A 17 -20.30 -15.93 -2.26
N SER A 18 -19.17 -16.06 -2.97
CA SER A 18 -17.85 -15.77 -2.39
C SER A 18 -17.67 -14.33 -1.98
N LYS A 19 -18.26 -13.37 -2.70
CA LYS A 19 -18.27 -11.96 -2.29
C LYS A 19 -19.00 -11.75 -0.97
N ASN A 20 -20.15 -12.38 -0.77
CA ASN A 20 -20.91 -12.25 0.46
C ASN A 20 -20.13 -12.77 1.66
N LEU A 21 -19.40 -13.88 1.50
CA LEU A 21 -18.59 -14.47 2.58
C LEU A 21 -17.56 -13.49 3.20
N ILE A 22 -17.00 -12.60 2.39
CA ILE A 22 -16.07 -11.60 2.92
C ILE A 22 -16.80 -10.33 3.36
N THR A 23 -17.84 -9.90 2.64
CA THR A 23 -18.55 -8.66 2.97
C THR A 23 -19.23 -8.71 4.34
N ASP A 24 -19.70 -9.88 4.75
CA ASP A 24 -20.33 -10.10 6.05
C ASP A 24 -19.34 -10.01 7.23
N GLU A 25 -18.05 -10.18 6.95
CA GLU A 25 -16.96 -10.14 7.94
C GLU A 25 -16.17 -8.82 7.91
N LEU A 26 -16.51 -7.90 7.00
CA LEU A 26 -15.84 -6.62 6.90
C LEU A 26 -16.27 -5.67 8.02
N GLU A 27 -15.32 -5.26 8.84
CA GLU A 27 -15.52 -4.25 9.88
C GLU A 27 -15.09 -2.87 9.38
N VAL A 28 -15.94 -1.86 9.60
CA VAL A 28 -15.60 -0.45 9.32
C VAL A 28 -14.61 0.05 10.36
N PHE A 29 -13.53 0.69 9.89
CA PHE A 29 -12.47 1.21 10.74
C PHE A 29 -12.04 2.60 10.26
N ARG A 30 -11.98 3.58 11.17
CA ARG A 30 -11.61 4.97 10.86
C ARG A 30 -10.45 5.41 11.72
N LEU A 31 -9.53 6.13 11.10
CA LEU A 31 -8.40 6.77 11.75
C LEU A 31 -8.21 8.18 11.21
N LYS A 32 -7.61 9.03 12.03
CA LYS A 32 -7.26 10.40 11.69
C LYS A 32 -5.85 10.48 11.12
N LYS A 33 -5.59 11.57 10.39
CA LYS A 33 -4.25 11.90 9.91
C LYS A 33 -3.22 11.82 11.04
N GLY A 34 -2.09 11.16 10.77
CA GLY A 34 -0.98 10.96 11.69
C GLY A 34 -1.14 9.78 12.65
N GLU A 35 -2.33 9.15 12.71
CA GLU A 35 -2.47 7.91 13.47
C GLU A 35 -1.80 6.73 12.75
N VAL A 36 -1.49 5.68 13.51
CA VAL A 36 -0.80 4.48 13.02
C VAL A 36 -1.80 3.35 12.84
N LEU A 37 -1.86 2.81 11.61
CA LEU A 37 -2.71 1.68 11.24
C LEU A 37 -2.05 0.33 11.60
N ILE A 38 -0.77 0.18 11.27
CA ILE A 38 0.04 -1.01 11.57
C ILE A 38 1.30 -0.53 12.28
N HIS A 39 1.50 -1.01 13.49
CA HIS A 39 2.65 -0.66 14.32
C HIS A 39 3.82 -1.60 14.05
N GLU A 40 5.03 -1.04 13.99
CA GLU A 40 6.25 -1.84 14.11
C GLU A 40 6.26 -2.62 15.43
N HIS A 41 6.95 -3.74 15.44
CA HIS A 41 7.11 -4.61 16.62
C HIS A 41 5.79 -5.15 17.22
N ARG A 42 4.67 -5.07 16.50
CA ARG A 42 3.38 -5.64 16.91
C ARG A 42 2.77 -6.46 15.77
N PRO A 43 2.29 -7.69 16.03
CA PRO A 43 1.52 -8.45 15.05
C PRO A 43 0.24 -7.69 14.67
N SER A 44 -0.07 -7.67 13.38
CA SER A 44 -1.34 -7.15 12.87
C SER A 44 -2.19 -8.29 12.31
N PRO A 45 -3.29 -8.69 12.98
CA PRO A 45 -4.08 -9.84 12.56
C PRO A 45 -5.09 -9.53 11.45
N TYR A 46 -5.01 -8.35 10.85
CA TYR A 46 -5.98 -7.88 9.86
C TYR A 46 -5.36 -7.59 8.50
N LEU A 47 -6.17 -7.81 7.44
CA LEU A 47 -6.05 -7.13 6.16
C LEU A 47 -6.92 -5.87 6.20
N TYR A 48 -6.41 -4.75 5.71
CA TYR A 48 -7.11 -3.47 5.64
C TYR A 48 -7.27 -3.07 4.19
N PHE A 49 -8.48 -2.80 3.76
CA PHE A 49 -8.81 -2.26 2.45
C PHE A 49 -9.04 -0.75 2.59
N ILE A 50 -8.35 0.06 1.81
CA ILE A 50 -8.51 1.51 1.83
C ILE A 50 -9.77 1.87 1.01
N GLU A 51 -10.84 2.29 1.70
CA GLU A 51 -12.04 2.81 1.03
C GLU A 51 -11.90 4.28 0.68
N LYS A 52 -11.27 5.07 1.59
CA LYS A 52 -10.97 6.47 1.39
C LYS A 52 -9.74 6.83 2.22
N GLY A 53 -8.83 7.61 1.63
CA GLY A 53 -7.67 8.12 2.33
C GLY A 53 -6.34 7.67 1.74
N ALA A 54 -5.27 8.04 2.41
CA ALA A 54 -3.90 7.75 1.99
C ALA A 54 -3.02 7.39 3.18
N VAL A 55 -2.17 6.39 2.97
CA VAL A 55 -1.19 5.92 3.95
C VAL A 55 0.21 5.89 3.36
N LYS A 56 1.20 5.94 4.23
CA LYS A 56 2.59 5.61 3.90
C LYS A 56 3.09 4.51 4.81
N ASN A 57 3.91 3.62 4.25
CA ASN A 57 4.66 2.64 5.02
C ASN A 57 6.13 3.08 5.10
N HIS A 58 6.71 3.04 6.30
CA HIS A 58 8.06 3.50 6.53
C HIS A 58 8.72 2.73 7.68
N TYR A 59 10.04 2.75 7.72
CA TYR A 59 10.84 2.31 8.86
C TYR A 59 11.80 3.42 9.30
N ILE A 60 12.41 3.26 10.46
CA ILE A 60 13.47 4.14 10.95
C ILE A 60 14.81 3.44 10.70
N ASP A 61 15.71 4.08 9.96
CA ASP A 61 17.04 3.57 9.70
C ASP A 61 17.97 3.69 10.93
N GLU A 62 19.15 3.10 10.87
CA GLU A 62 20.14 3.12 11.96
C GLU A 62 20.58 4.54 12.36
N LYS A 63 20.39 5.53 11.48
CA LYS A 63 20.71 6.95 11.73
C LYS A 63 19.53 7.73 12.30
N GLY A 64 18.37 7.07 12.52
CA GLY A 64 17.14 7.70 13.01
C GLY A 64 16.32 8.41 11.93
N ASN A 65 16.63 8.23 10.64
CA ASN A 65 15.86 8.83 9.56
C ASN A 65 14.68 7.95 9.16
N LYS A 66 13.54 8.60 8.89
CA LYS A 66 12.35 7.91 8.36
C LYS A 66 12.57 7.58 6.88
N GLN A 67 12.55 6.29 6.55
CA GLN A 67 12.66 5.76 5.20
C GLN A 67 11.28 5.25 4.74
N VAL A 68 10.67 5.95 3.79
CA VAL A 68 9.39 5.55 3.20
C VAL A 68 9.64 4.45 2.17
N VAL A 69 8.85 3.38 2.23
CA VAL A 69 8.96 2.22 1.33
C VAL A 69 7.73 2.00 0.47
N TRP A 70 6.60 2.58 0.84
CA TRP A 70 5.36 2.41 0.09
C TRP A 70 4.33 3.51 0.40
N PHE A 71 3.48 3.80 -0.59
CA PHE A 71 2.28 4.62 -0.46
C PHE A 71 1.06 3.82 -0.87
N GLY A 72 -0.02 3.91 -0.09
CA GLY A 72 -1.31 3.30 -0.37
C GLY A 72 -2.43 4.32 -0.48
N PHE A 73 -3.33 4.08 -1.41
CA PHE A 73 -4.48 4.94 -1.71
C PHE A 73 -5.74 4.10 -1.83
N GLU A 74 -6.87 4.73 -2.18
CA GLU A 74 -8.14 4.06 -2.38
C GLU A 74 -8.01 2.84 -3.29
N GLY A 75 -8.54 1.71 -2.83
CA GLY A 75 -8.48 0.44 -3.54
C GLY A 75 -7.19 -0.35 -3.33
N ASP A 76 -6.25 0.13 -2.50
CA ASP A 76 -5.11 -0.67 -2.08
C ASP A 76 -5.40 -1.48 -0.81
N ILE A 77 -4.61 -2.53 -0.60
CA ILE A 77 -4.69 -3.44 0.53
C ILE A 77 -3.45 -3.26 1.39
N CYS A 78 -3.64 -2.92 2.67
CA CYS A 78 -2.58 -2.80 3.66
C CYS A 78 -2.56 -4.04 4.55
N PHE A 79 -1.40 -4.62 4.74
CA PHE A 79 -1.20 -5.72 5.69
C PHE A 79 0.29 -5.88 6.03
N SER A 80 0.56 -6.49 7.16
CA SER A 80 1.91 -6.92 7.51
C SER A 80 2.17 -8.30 6.92
N LEU A 81 3.10 -8.40 5.96
CA LEU A 81 3.44 -9.67 5.32
C LEU A 81 3.94 -10.70 6.34
N ASN A 82 4.78 -10.26 7.29
CA ASN A 82 5.27 -11.14 8.36
C ASN A 82 4.13 -11.64 9.26
N SER A 83 3.19 -10.77 9.62
CA SER A 83 2.00 -11.19 10.38
C SER A 83 1.11 -12.15 9.58
N TYR A 84 1.01 -11.92 8.27
CA TYR A 84 0.24 -12.79 7.38
C TYR A 84 0.86 -14.19 7.27
N ILE A 85 2.18 -14.29 7.14
CA ILE A 85 2.88 -15.57 6.96
C ILE A 85 3.11 -16.27 8.32
N ASN A 86 3.71 -15.58 9.28
CA ASN A 86 4.28 -16.19 10.49
C ASN A 86 3.65 -15.70 11.79
N MET A 87 2.63 -14.82 11.72
CA MET A 87 2.06 -14.14 12.88
C MET A 87 3.11 -13.37 13.72
N SER A 88 4.19 -12.93 13.06
CA SER A 88 5.23 -12.07 13.63
C SER A 88 4.99 -10.59 13.25
N TYR A 89 5.90 -9.71 13.67
CA TYR A 89 5.83 -8.29 13.36
C TYR A 89 6.85 -7.88 12.30
N MET A 90 6.62 -6.72 11.67
CA MET A 90 7.59 -6.05 10.81
C MET A 90 8.29 -4.91 11.56
N HIS A 91 9.41 -4.45 11.01
CA HIS A 91 10.07 -3.21 11.47
C HIS A 91 9.45 -1.96 10.83
N GLU A 92 8.37 -2.12 10.09
CA GLU A 92 7.73 -1.04 9.36
C GLU A 92 6.45 -0.58 10.05
N THR A 93 6.21 0.73 9.98
CA THR A 93 5.02 1.40 10.49
C THR A 93 4.18 1.90 9.32
N THR A 94 2.87 1.60 9.32
CA THR A 94 1.92 2.21 8.39
C THR A 94 1.20 3.37 9.06
N GLU A 95 1.50 4.60 8.62
CA GLU A 95 0.99 5.87 9.15
C GLU A 95 0.02 6.53 8.16
N LEU A 96 -1.03 7.16 8.67
CA LEU A 96 -2.02 7.86 7.86
C LEU A 96 -1.53 9.25 7.43
N MET A 97 -1.61 9.53 6.13
CA MET A 97 -1.29 10.86 5.58
C MET A 97 -2.48 11.82 5.63
N GLU A 98 -3.70 11.29 5.75
CA GLU A 98 -4.96 12.04 5.87
C GLU A 98 -6.02 11.22 6.64
N ASP A 99 -7.15 11.85 7.00
CA ASP A 99 -8.28 11.17 7.62
C ASP A 99 -8.80 10.07 6.69
N SER A 100 -8.85 8.84 7.19
CA SER A 100 -9.05 7.67 6.34
C SER A 100 -10.14 6.74 6.85
N LEU A 101 -10.79 6.07 5.91
CA LEU A 101 -11.81 5.04 6.11
C LEU A 101 -11.30 3.73 5.53
N PHE A 102 -11.28 2.71 6.35
CA PHE A 102 -10.91 1.35 5.99
C PHE A 102 -12.07 0.39 6.20
N TYR A 103 -12.02 -0.71 5.47
CA TYR A 103 -12.65 -1.97 5.88
C TYR A 103 -11.56 -2.96 6.22
N ARG A 104 -11.71 -3.68 7.33
CA ARG A 104 -10.74 -4.69 7.76
C ARG A 104 -11.40 -6.04 7.92
N VAL A 105 -10.63 -7.08 7.72
CA VAL A 105 -11.02 -8.48 7.94
C VAL A 105 -9.88 -9.23 8.59
N LYS A 106 -10.20 -10.19 9.45
CA LYS A 106 -9.16 -11.03 10.08
C LYS A 106 -8.44 -11.89 9.04
N ILE A 107 -7.11 -11.93 9.12
CA ILE A 107 -6.26 -12.79 8.27
C ILE A 107 -6.67 -14.27 8.40
N SER A 108 -7.04 -14.71 9.61
CA SER A 108 -7.52 -16.07 9.84
C SER A 108 -8.78 -16.41 9.04
N HIS A 109 -9.72 -15.46 8.92
CA HIS A 109 -10.92 -15.63 8.09
C HIS A 109 -10.56 -15.76 6.60
N VAL A 110 -9.73 -14.88 6.09
CA VAL A 110 -9.27 -14.94 4.68
C VAL A 110 -8.55 -16.26 4.39
N LYS A 111 -7.72 -16.75 5.31
CA LYS A 111 -7.05 -18.06 5.19
C LYS A 111 -8.03 -19.22 5.19
N ALA A 112 -9.12 -19.14 5.94
CA ALA A 112 -10.20 -20.15 5.90
C ALA A 112 -10.90 -20.13 4.52
N LEU A 113 -11.21 -18.94 3.97
CA LEU A 113 -11.76 -18.83 2.62
C LEU A 113 -10.85 -19.47 1.57
N PHE A 114 -9.53 -19.28 1.65
CA PHE A 114 -8.58 -19.92 0.73
C PHE A 114 -8.59 -21.44 0.80
N LYS A 115 -8.86 -22.01 1.99
CA LYS A 115 -8.94 -23.45 2.18
C LYS A 115 -10.23 -24.04 1.63
N ASP A 116 -11.35 -23.33 1.83
CA ASP A 116 -12.67 -23.90 1.64
C ASP A 116 -13.30 -23.54 0.27
N TYR A 117 -12.78 -22.49 -0.43
CA TYR A 117 -13.33 -21.98 -1.67
C TYR A 117 -12.26 -21.78 -2.74
N LEU A 118 -12.40 -22.47 -3.86
CA LEU A 118 -11.41 -22.46 -4.95
C LEU A 118 -11.23 -21.07 -5.58
N ASP A 119 -12.29 -20.31 -5.75
CA ASP A 119 -12.20 -18.95 -6.30
C ASP A 119 -11.46 -17.98 -5.34
N TRP A 120 -11.60 -18.16 -4.03
CA TRP A 120 -10.79 -17.46 -3.04
C TRP A 120 -9.33 -17.92 -3.05
N ALA A 121 -9.06 -19.21 -3.19
CA ALA A 121 -7.69 -19.71 -3.35
C ALA A 121 -7.01 -19.10 -4.59
N ASN A 122 -7.72 -19.04 -5.72
CA ASN A 122 -7.24 -18.39 -6.93
C ASN A 122 -7.05 -16.88 -6.74
N TRP A 123 -7.96 -16.21 -6.04
CA TRP A 123 -7.80 -14.81 -5.68
C TRP A 123 -6.51 -14.56 -4.90
N GLY A 124 -6.26 -15.36 -3.87
CA GLY A 124 -5.04 -15.28 -3.05
C GLY A 124 -3.77 -15.47 -3.88
N ARG A 125 -3.77 -16.49 -4.77
CA ARG A 125 -2.66 -16.74 -5.69
C ARG A 125 -2.42 -15.55 -6.63
N CYS A 126 -3.45 -15.06 -7.31
CA CYS A 126 -3.34 -13.92 -8.23
C CYS A 126 -2.89 -12.63 -7.50
N PHE A 127 -3.39 -12.40 -6.28
CA PHE A 127 -2.97 -11.28 -5.45
C PHE A 127 -1.47 -11.36 -5.12
N MET A 128 -0.99 -12.52 -4.68
CA MET A 128 0.43 -12.69 -4.35
C MET A 128 1.34 -12.64 -5.58
N GLU A 129 0.91 -13.18 -6.71
CA GLU A 129 1.61 -13.04 -7.99
C GLU A 129 1.75 -11.57 -8.39
N TYR A 130 0.67 -10.79 -8.28
CA TYR A 130 0.69 -9.35 -8.54
C TYR A 130 1.68 -8.62 -7.62
N VAL A 131 1.61 -8.87 -6.30
CA VAL A 131 2.51 -8.25 -5.32
C VAL A 131 3.96 -8.60 -5.63
N PHE A 132 4.24 -9.87 -5.94
CA PHE A 132 5.59 -10.33 -6.26
C PHE A 132 6.14 -9.65 -7.53
N ILE A 133 5.37 -9.66 -8.63
CA ILE A 133 5.79 -9.03 -9.89
C ILE A 133 6.03 -7.53 -9.70
N LYS A 134 5.12 -6.85 -8.96
CA LYS A 134 5.27 -5.43 -8.65
C LYS A 134 6.56 -5.16 -7.86
N THR A 135 6.85 -5.95 -6.84
CA THR A 135 8.06 -5.81 -6.02
C THR A 135 9.34 -6.02 -6.83
N VAL A 136 9.36 -7.04 -7.69
CA VAL A 136 10.52 -7.30 -8.57
C VAL A 136 10.74 -6.12 -9.52
N LYS A 137 9.67 -5.62 -10.14
CA LYS A 137 9.74 -4.46 -11.04
C LYS A 137 10.27 -3.21 -10.32
N GLU A 138 9.75 -2.90 -9.13
CA GLU A 138 10.21 -1.77 -8.32
C GLU A 138 11.69 -1.90 -7.94
N LEU A 139 12.16 -3.11 -7.63
CA LEU A 139 13.56 -3.38 -7.33
C LEU A 139 14.48 -3.15 -8.55
N ASP A 140 14.05 -3.59 -9.74
CA ASP A 140 14.80 -3.40 -10.98
C ASP A 140 14.86 -1.91 -11.37
N GLU A 141 13.73 -1.20 -11.26
CA GLU A 141 13.66 0.25 -11.49
C GLU A 141 14.54 1.01 -10.49
N TYR A 142 14.57 0.59 -9.23
CA TYR A 142 15.43 1.21 -8.22
C TYR A 142 16.91 1.13 -8.57
N LYS A 143 17.36 0.02 -9.17
CA LYS A 143 18.76 -0.19 -9.58
C LYS A 143 19.15 0.51 -10.90
N ALA A 144 18.21 0.56 -11.84
CA ALA A 144 18.50 0.97 -13.22
C ALA A 144 18.27 2.45 -13.50
N LEU A 145 17.33 3.10 -12.80
CA LEU A 145 16.84 4.43 -13.15
C LEU A 145 17.53 5.55 -12.36
N THR A 146 17.67 6.71 -13.01
CA THR A 146 18.08 7.97 -12.38
C THR A 146 16.96 8.50 -11.45
N ALA A 147 17.30 9.43 -10.55
CA ALA A 147 16.33 10.06 -9.67
C ALA A 147 15.17 10.73 -10.42
N LYS A 148 15.45 11.34 -11.57
CA LYS A 148 14.43 11.98 -12.43
C LYS A 148 13.49 10.93 -13.03
N GLU A 149 14.03 9.85 -13.58
CA GLU A 149 13.23 8.76 -14.16
C GLU A 149 12.38 8.05 -13.09
N LYS A 150 12.94 7.78 -11.91
CA LYS A 150 12.20 7.23 -10.76
C LYS A 150 11.03 8.13 -10.36
N TYR A 151 11.29 9.45 -10.29
CA TYR A 151 10.24 10.42 -9.96
C TYR A 151 9.14 10.45 -11.01
N LEU A 152 9.49 10.47 -12.30
CA LEU A 152 8.52 10.44 -13.41
C LEU A 152 7.69 9.15 -13.42
N ASN A 153 8.33 8.00 -13.21
CA ASN A 153 7.63 6.73 -13.10
C ASN A 153 6.66 6.70 -11.91
N LEU A 154 7.10 7.20 -10.76
CA LEU A 154 6.28 7.24 -9.54
C LEU A 154 5.00 8.07 -9.73
N ILE A 155 5.12 9.28 -10.29
CA ILE A 155 3.95 10.16 -10.51
C ILE A 155 3.11 9.73 -11.72
N GLY A 156 3.72 9.13 -12.75
CA GLY A 156 3.04 8.60 -13.93
C GLY A 156 2.21 7.35 -13.60
N ASN A 157 2.71 6.50 -12.71
CA ASN A 157 1.99 5.32 -12.27
C ASN A 157 0.86 5.61 -11.26
N ASN A 158 0.97 6.73 -10.51
CA ASN A 158 -0.04 7.11 -9.54
C ASN A 158 -0.09 8.65 -9.32
N GLN A 159 -1.08 9.29 -9.93
CA GLN A 159 -1.28 10.74 -9.83
C GLN A 159 -1.51 11.20 -8.38
N ASN A 160 -2.09 10.36 -7.52
CA ASN A 160 -2.27 10.69 -6.10
C ASN A 160 -0.95 11.03 -5.41
N VAL A 161 0.17 10.44 -5.85
CA VAL A 161 1.49 10.75 -5.27
C VAL A 161 1.85 12.21 -5.52
N LYS A 162 1.63 12.73 -6.74
CA LYS A 162 1.91 14.13 -7.07
C LYS A 162 1.06 15.09 -6.24
N GLU A 163 -0.21 14.76 -6.03
CA GLU A 163 -1.22 15.65 -5.43
C GLU A 163 -1.29 15.58 -3.91
N ARG A 164 -1.13 14.37 -3.33
CA ARG A 164 -1.46 14.10 -1.92
C ARG A 164 -0.26 13.75 -1.04
N VAL A 165 0.91 13.42 -1.63
CA VAL A 165 2.09 13.03 -0.85
C VAL A 165 3.00 14.22 -0.59
N PRO A 166 3.39 14.49 0.67
CA PRO A 166 4.36 15.53 1.00
C PRO A 166 5.69 15.29 0.28
N LEU A 167 6.29 16.37 -0.22
CA LEU A 167 7.56 16.33 -0.97
C LEU A 167 8.68 15.61 -0.20
N LYS A 168 8.74 15.78 1.12
CA LYS A 168 9.72 15.10 1.97
C LYS A 168 9.55 13.57 1.98
N ASP A 169 8.31 13.09 1.91
CA ASP A 169 8.01 11.65 1.90
C ASP A 169 8.34 11.05 0.51
N ILE A 170 8.08 11.79 -0.59
CA ILE A 170 8.54 11.40 -1.93
C ILE A 170 10.06 11.33 -1.99
N ALA A 171 10.76 12.34 -1.45
CA ALA A 171 12.22 12.36 -1.41
C ALA A 171 12.79 11.16 -0.62
N SER A 172 12.20 10.84 0.52
CA SER A 172 12.53 9.67 1.32
C SER A 172 12.33 8.37 0.54
N TYR A 173 11.18 8.20 -0.11
CA TYR A 173 10.89 7.02 -0.94
C TYR A 173 11.89 6.83 -2.09
N LEU A 174 12.33 7.93 -2.74
CA LEU A 174 13.25 7.88 -3.86
C LEU A 174 14.74 7.87 -3.44
N GLY A 175 15.03 7.97 -2.13
CA GLY A 175 16.39 8.00 -1.61
C GLY A 175 17.18 9.26 -2.00
N VAL A 176 16.51 10.43 -2.14
CA VAL A 176 17.11 11.69 -2.53
C VAL A 176 16.75 12.82 -1.54
N SER A 177 17.39 13.99 -1.69
CA SER A 177 17.05 15.14 -0.85
C SER A 177 15.71 15.78 -1.30
N PRO A 178 14.95 16.40 -0.37
CA PRO A 178 13.77 17.19 -0.71
C PRO A 178 14.06 18.32 -1.71
N VAL A 179 15.26 18.91 -1.64
CA VAL A 179 15.71 19.95 -2.60
C VAL A 179 15.82 19.38 -4.01
N THR A 180 16.29 18.14 -4.16
CA THR A 180 16.35 17.45 -5.46
C THR A 180 14.96 17.32 -6.08
N ILE A 181 13.96 16.88 -5.31
CA ILE A 181 12.58 16.74 -5.82
C ILE A 181 11.97 18.10 -6.15
N SER A 182 12.19 19.13 -5.31
CA SER A 182 11.71 20.49 -5.59
C SER A 182 12.25 21.02 -6.92
N ARG A 183 13.55 20.80 -7.20
CA ARG A 183 14.18 21.21 -8.45
C ARG A 183 13.63 20.44 -9.64
N LEU A 184 13.47 19.10 -9.52
CA LEU A 184 12.87 18.28 -10.57
C LEU A 184 11.43 18.73 -10.93
N ARG A 185 10.62 19.08 -9.93
CA ARG A 185 9.26 19.62 -10.17
C ARG A 185 9.30 20.90 -10.98
N LYS A 186 10.16 21.83 -10.59
CA LYS A 186 10.30 23.11 -11.32
C LYS A 186 10.74 22.89 -12.76
N GLU A 187 11.75 22.04 -13.00
CA GLU A 187 12.21 21.72 -14.37
C GLU A 187 11.08 21.13 -15.25
N LEU A 188 10.19 20.32 -14.66
CA LEU A 188 9.07 19.71 -15.39
C LEU A 188 7.96 20.73 -15.67
N ASP A 189 7.67 21.62 -14.73
CA ASP A 189 6.67 22.67 -14.91
C ASP A 189 7.12 23.68 -15.98
N ASP A 190 8.42 24.07 -15.97
CA ASP A 190 9.02 24.97 -16.98
C ASP A 190 9.05 24.33 -18.40
N ALA A 191 9.20 23.00 -18.50
CA ALA A 191 9.18 22.26 -19.77
C ALA A 191 7.76 22.05 -20.35
N SER A 192 6.72 22.25 -19.54
CA SER A 192 5.32 22.06 -19.91
C SER A 192 4.61 23.38 -20.25
N SER A 193 5.30 24.52 -20.04
CA SER A 193 4.85 25.89 -20.33
C SER A 193 5.36 26.36 -21.67
#